data_fc70703bc5dfecb68fb6f91ae0847f7f
#
_entry.id   fc70703bc5dfecb68fb6f91ae0847f7f
#
_cell.length_a   1.000
_cell.length_b   1.000
_cell.length_c   1.000
_cell.angle_alpha   90.00
_cell.angle_beta   90.00
_cell.angle_gamma   90.00
#
_symmetry.space_group_name_H-M   'P 1'
#
loop_
_entity.id
_entity.type
_entity.pdbx_description
1 polymer ?
#
loop_
_entity_poly.entity_id
_entity_poly.type
_entity_poly.pdbx_seq_one_letter_code
_entity_poly.pdbx_strand_id
1 'polypeptide(L)'
;MFGVLFSCSSQEQQEDGPYYLSFADTEALYDFYSYREGAAPIVQGHRGTRENGLPENSIAALEYVLQQMPAVFEIDPRLTKDSVIIVFHDATLDRTTNGTGKVIDHTWEELQQLNLKNKNGEVTEHKIPTLAEVFEWAKGKTALLLDKKDVPLKMIADIIREHDANNYVVSLVRSPEDAAFYFNDEPKRMFAISFREPEAFQPYLELGIPTHQIFACIGTSISEKTDEINEMMRGYGIRSLISAAPTYDKLETEEERAEAYRKVIESGISIIESDYPVEMGNAIRNKKH
;
A
#
# COMPACT_ATOMS: atom_id res chain seq x y z
N MET A 1 44.80 -6.19 40.52
CA MET A 1 44.33 -5.45 39.33
C MET A 1 43.56 -6.44 38.47
N PHE A 2 42.23 -6.58 38.69
CA PHE A 2 41.39 -7.57 37.99
C PHE A 2 40.65 -6.81 36.86
N GLY A 3 40.97 -7.14 35.63
CA GLY A 3 40.26 -6.63 34.45
C GLY A 3 38.98 -7.47 34.23
N VAL A 4 37.83 -6.86 34.37
CA VAL A 4 36.55 -7.42 34.00
C VAL A 4 36.32 -7.15 32.51
N LEU A 5 36.41 -8.19 31.69
CA LEU A 5 35.97 -8.17 30.30
C LEU A 5 34.45 -8.25 30.27
N PHE A 6 33.80 -7.14 29.95
CA PHE A 6 32.37 -7.14 29.57
C PHE A 6 32.27 -7.67 28.15
N SER A 7 31.83 -8.93 28.02
CA SER A 7 31.33 -9.46 26.76
C SER A 7 29.93 -8.89 26.52
N CYS A 8 29.83 -7.93 25.62
CA CYS A 8 28.55 -7.43 25.14
C CYS A 8 28.09 -8.36 24.00
N SER A 9 27.36 -9.42 24.35
CA SER A 9 26.60 -10.20 23.38
C SER A 9 25.25 -9.50 23.22
N SER A 10 25.15 -8.61 22.24
CA SER A 10 23.85 -8.16 21.71
C SER A 10 23.22 -9.32 20.93
N GLN A 11 22.51 -10.20 21.62
CA GLN A 11 21.44 -10.97 21.01
C GLN A 11 20.34 -9.96 20.68
N GLU A 12 20.21 -9.60 19.40
CA GLU A 12 18.96 -9.05 18.89
C GLU A 12 17.89 -10.10 19.20
N GLN A 13 17.06 -9.80 20.19
CA GLN A 13 15.82 -10.52 20.40
C GLN A 13 14.99 -10.27 19.16
N GLN A 14 14.76 -11.31 18.37
CA GLN A 14 13.77 -11.34 17.32
C GLN A 14 12.43 -11.15 18.04
N GLU A 15 11.84 -9.95 17.97
CA GLU A 15 10.50 -9.69 18.51
C GLU A 15 9.54 -10.58 17.72
N ASP A 16 8.89 -11.50 18.40
CA ASP A 16 7.76 -12.25 17.85
C ASP A 16 6.61 -11.25 17.62
N GLY A 17 6.23 -10.99 16.34
CA GLY A 17 5.18 -10.06 15.92
C GLY A 17 3.94 -9.98 16.82
N PRO A 18 2.97 -9.13 16.54
CA PRO A 18 2.72 -8.42 15.27
C PRO A 18 3.57 -7.16 15.08
N TYR A 19 3.90 -6.88 13.82
CA TYR A 19 4.76 -5.76 13.42
C TYR A 19 3.94 -4.54 13.03
N TYR A 20 3.34 -3.85 14.00
CA TYR A 20 2.49 -2.70 13.74
C TYR A 20 3.28 -1.41 13.49
N LEU A 21 2.79 -0.62 12.52
CA LEU A 21 3.25 0.73 12.22
C LEU A 21 2.16 1.72 12.67
N SER A 22 2.36 2.36 13.83
CA SER A 22 1.42 3.32 14.38
C SER A 22 1.91 4.75 14.15
N PHE A 23 1.02 5.60 13.65
CA PHE A 23 1.29 7.02 13.40
C PHE A 23 0.44 7.86 14.36
N ALA A 24 1.10 8.63 15.23
CA ALA A 24 0.43 9.45 16.24
C ALA A 24 -0.40 10.58 15.62
N ASP A 25 0.08 11.11 14.50
CA ASP A 25 -0.51 12.23 13.76
C ASP A 25 -0.08 12.20 12.29
N THR A 26 -0.52 13.19 11.52
CA THR A 26 -0.18 13.32 10.09
C THR A 26 1.31 13.59 9.87
N GLU A 27 1.99 14.29 10.78
CA GLU A 27 3.42 14.57 10.67
C GLU A 27 4.24 13.28 10.77
N ALA A 28 3.86 12.37 11.66
CA ALA A 28 4.50 11.05 11.77
C ALA A 28 4.31 10.22 10.48
N LEU A 29 3.15 10.31 9.82
CA LEU A 29 2.91 9.68 8.52
C LEU A 29 3.78 10.30 7.42
N TYR A 30 3.89 11.64 7.37
CA TYR A 30 4.74 12.35 6.40
C TYR A 30 6.21 11.98 6.58
N ASP A 31 6.68 11.96 7.82
CA ASP A 31 8.05 11.57 8.15
C ASP A 31 8.39 10.15 7.69
N PHE A 32 7.47 9.22 7.85
CA PHE A 32 7.62 7.84 7.40
C PHE A 32 7.75 7.74 5.87
N TYR A 33 6.96 8.53 5.12
CA TYR A 33 6.98 8.52 3.65
C TYR A 33 7.97 9.52 3.05
N SER A 34 8.63 10.39 3.82
CA SER A 34 9.65 11.30 3.32
C SER A 34 10.91 10.54 2.89
N TYR A 35 11.51 10.95 1.75
CA TYR A 35 12.78 10.41 1.32
C TYR A 35 13.92 10.90 2.23
N ARG A 36 14.73 9.97 2.70
CA ARG A 36 15.99 10.22 3.40
C ARG A 36 17.02 9.22 2.91
N GLU A 37 18.23 9.70 2.64
CA GLU A 37 19.32 8.81 2.23
C GLU A 37 19.60 7.77 3.32
N GLY A 38 19.73 6.51 2.92
CA GLY A 38 19.94 5.37 3.84
C GLY A 38 18.70 4.92 4.61
N ALA A 39 17.52 5.55 4.41
CA ALA A 39 16.29 5.06 5.03
C ALA A 39 15.90 3.69 4.47
N ALA A 40 15.41 2.83 5.35
CA ALA A 40 14.94 1.50 4.96
C ALA A 40 13.84 1.58 3.89
N PRO A 41 13.81 0.64 2.94
CA PRO A 41 12.72 0.54 1.97
C PRO A 41 11.40 0.19 2.65
N ILE A 42 10.30 0.70 2.08
CA ILE A 42 8.95 0.40 2.52
C ILE A 42 8.41 -0.75 1.68
N VAL A 43 7.90 -1.79 2.34
CA VAL A 43 7.14 -2.86 1.72
C VAL A 43 5.67 -2.49 1.72
N GLN A 44 5.04 -2.51 0.54
CA GLN A 44 3.61 -2.30 0.36
C GLN A 44 2.96 -3.57 -0.19
N GLY A 45 1.96 -4.11 0.52
CA GLY A 45 1.16 -5.21 0.02
C GLY A 45 0.08 -4.69 -0.94
N HIS A 46 0.09 -5.19 -2.19
CA HIS A 46 -0.94 -4.92 -3.19
C HIS A 46 -2.19 -5.73 -2.86
N ARG A 47 -3.27 -5.04 -2.46
CA ARG A 47 -4.52 -5.64 -1.96
C ARG A 47 -4.31 -6.56 -0.75
N GLY A 48 -3.31 -6.25 0.08
CA GLY A 48 -2.85 -7.13 1.16
C GLY A 48 -1.78 -8.11 0.69
N THR A 49 -2.18 -9.34 0.41
CA THR A 49 -1.30 -10.38 -0.12
C THR A 49 -2.10 -11.47 -0.86
N ARG A 50 -1.42 -12.24 -1.71
CA ARG A 50 -1.92 -13.50 -2.29
C ARG A 50 -1.17 -14.72 -1.76
N GLU A 51 -0.38 -14.54 -0.70
CA GLU A 51 0.35 -15.61 -0.04
C GLU A 51 -0.57 -16.44 0.87
N ASN A 52 -0.11 -17.61 1.24
CA ASN A 52 -0.76 -18.49 2.22
C ASN A 52 -2.25 -18.83 1.91
N GLY A 53 -2.65 -18.83 0.63
CA GLY A 53 -4.03 -19.14 0.24
C GLY A 53 -5.06 -18.08 0.65
N LEU A 54 -4.63 -16.89 1.06
CA LEU A 54 -5.51 -15.80 1.46
C LEU A 54 -6.07 -15.03 0.25
N PRO A 55 -7.30 -14.53 0.33
CA PRO A 55 -7.88 -13.72 -0.72
C PRO A 55 -7.44 -12.27 -0.65
N GLU A 56 -7.21 -11.65 -1.82
CA GLU A 56 -6.92 -10.22 -1.95
C GLU A 56 -8.03 -9.35 -1.31
N ASN A 57 -7.68 -8.15 -0.85
CA ASN A 57 -8.62 -7.18 -0.26
C ASN A 57 -9.40 -7.71 0.96
N SER A 58 -8.84 -8.64 1.72
CA SER A 58 -9.42 -9.14 2.96
C SER A 58 -8.61 -8.70 4.18
N ILE A 59 -9.29 -8.45 5.30
CA ILE A 59 -8.60 -8.14 6.57
C ILE A 59 -7.64 -9.26 6.97
N ALA A 60 -7.98 -10.53 6.67
CA ALA A 60 -7.11 -11.66 6.95
C ALA A 60 -5.78 -11.60 6.18
N ALA A 61 -5.80 -11.14 4.91
CA ALA A 61 -4.59 -10.96 4.11
C ALA A 61 -3.69 -9.85 4.69
N LEU A 62 -4.30 -8.73 5.14
CA LEU A 62 -3.58 -7.64 5.76
C LEU A 62 -2.95 -8.06 7.11
N GLU A 63 -3.73 -8.72 7.96
CA GLU A 63 -3.30 -9.18 9.28
C GLU A 63 -2.17 -10.22 9.17
N TYR A 64 -2.27 -11.16 8.23
CA TYR A 64 -1.23 -12.16 8.00
C TYR A 64 0.14 -11.52 7.73
N VAL A 65 0.19 -10.49 6.89
CA VAL A 65 1.46 -9.81 6.57
C VAL A 65 2.04 -9.14 7.82
N LEU A 66 1.21 -8.44 8.61
CA LEU A 66 1.68 -7.78 9.84
C LEU A 66 2.12 -8.74 10.94
N GLN A 67 1.70 -10.00 10.88
CA GLN A 67 2.25 -11.05 11.75
C GLN A 67 3.64 -11.53 11.30
N GLN A 68 4.04 -11.28 10.05
CA GLN A 68 5.33 -11.68 9.50
C GLN A 68 6.34 -10.54 9.45
N MET A 69 5.88 -9.29 9.21
CA MET A 69 6.74 -8.14 9.01
C MET A 69 5.99 -6.81 9.03
N PRO A 70 6.67 -5.67 9.28
CA PRO A 70 6.06 -4.35 9.09
C PRO A 70 5.78 -4.11 7.60
N ALA A 71 4.56 -3.69 7.27
CA ALA A 71 4.14 -3.34 5.92
C ALA A 71 3.04 -2.28 5.93
N VAL A 72 2.88 -1.61 4.80
CA VAL A 72 1.71 -0.78 4.46
C VAL A 72 0.93 -1.47 3.35
N PHE A 73 -0.31 -1.04 3.05
CA PHE A 73 -1.13 -1.74 2.08
C PHE A 73 -1.82 -0.78 1.11
N GLU A 74 -1.88 -1.19 -0.14
CA GLU A 74 -2.83 -0.66 -1.10
C GLU A 74 -4.13 -1.47 -1.02
N ILE A 75 -5.28 -0.80 -1.10
CA ILE A 75 -6.62 -1.40 -1.12
C ILE A 75 -7.55 -0.66 -2.08
N ASP A 76 -8.62 -1.34 -2.53
CA ASP A 76 -9.48 -0.92 -3.62
C ASP A 76 -10.91 -0.55 -3.15
N PRO A 77 -11.20 0.70 -2.76
CA PRO A 77 -12.57 1.12 -2.46
C PRO A 77 -13.49 1.07 -3.68
N ARG A 78 -14.65 0.38 -3.55
CA ARG A 78 -15.66 0.24 -4.58
C ARG A 78 -17.08 0.44 -4.02
N LEU A 79 -18.01 0.91 -4.86
CA LEU A 79 -19.36 1.27 -4.44
C LEU A 79 -20.36 0.13 -4.73
N THR A 80 -21.23 -0.14 -3.76
CA THR A 80 -22.39 -1.03 -3.92
C THR A 80 -23.62 -0.28 -4.44
N LYS A 81 -24.68 -0.99 -4.80
CA LYS A 81 -25.95 -0.42 -5.26
C LYS A 81 -26.58 0.55 -4.25
N ASP A 82 -26.50 0.25 -2.99
CA ASP A 82 -27.03 1.04 -1.87
C ASP A 82 -26.00 1.99 -1.25
N SER A 83 -24.92 2.29 -2.01
CA SER A 83 -23.90 3.29 -1.66
C SER A 83 -23.05 2.95 -0.43
N VAL A 84 -22.90 1.69 -0.09
CA VAL A 84 -21.90 1.23 0.88
C VAL A 84 -20.54 1.12 0.16
N ILE A 85 -19.48 1.61 0.80
CA ILE A 85 -18.11 1.48 0.27
C ILE A 85 -17.52 0.19 0.81
N ILE A 86 -17.23 -0.75 -0.10
CA ILE A 86 -16.55 -2.02 0.18
C ILE A 86 -15.10 -1.98 -0.32
N VAL A 87 -14.26 -2.91 0.15
CA VAL A 87 -12.89 -3.08 -0.36
C VAL A 87 -12.90 -4.25 -1.35
N PHE A 88 -12.85 -3.91 -2.65
CA PHE A 88 -13.01 -4.88 -3.75
C PHE A 88 -12.48 -4.32 -5.08
N HIS A 89 -11.62 -5.08 -5.79
CA HIS A 89 -10.97 -4.56 -6.99
C HIS A 89 -11.86 -4.56 -8.25
N ASP A 90 -12.43 -5.71 -8.60
CA ASP A 90 -13.11 -5.90 -9.89
C ASP A 90 -14.48 -5.23 -9.93
N ALA A 91 -14.94 -4.83 -11.11
CA ALA A 91 -16.31 -4.36 -11.29
C ALA A 91 -17.34 -5.48 -11.17
N THR A 92 -16.90 -6.75 -11.23
CA THR A 92 -17.75 -7.95 -11.12
C THR A 92 -17.25 -8.90 -10.04
N LEU A 93 -18.16 -9.71 -9.51
CA LEU A 93 -17.94 -10.62 -8.39
C LEU A 93 -17.21 -11.93 -8.77
N ASP A 94 -17.21 -12.25 -10.06
CA ASP A 94 -16.95 -13.60 -10.60
C ASP A 94 -15.56 -14.15 -10.27
N ARG A 95 -14.52 -13.32 -10.36
CA ARG A 95 -13.13 -13.76 -10.18
C ARG A 95 -12.80 -14.07 -8.71
N THR A 96 -13.18 -13.19 -7.81
CA THR A 96 -12.72 -13.20 -6.42
C THR A 96 -13.79 -13.53 -5.39
N THR A 97 -15.00 -13.93 -5.82
CA THR A 97 -16.07 -14.41 -4.92
C THR A 97 -16.79 -15.64 -5.48
N ASN A 98 -17.62 -16.27 -4.65
CA ASN A 98 -18.56 -17.30 -5.07
C ASN A 98 -19.88 -16.73 -5.65
N GLY A 99 -19.99 -15.38 -5.78
CA GLY A 99 -21.07 -14.68 -6.47
C GLY A 99 -20.75 -14.41 -7.94
N THR A 100 -21.71 -13.80 -8.65
CA THR A 100 -21.60 -13.43 -10.07
C THR A 100 -22.28 -12.08 -10.32
N GLY A 101 -21.89 -11.40 -11.41
CA GLY A 101 -22.49 -10.13 -11.83
C GLY A 101 -21.74 -8.90 -11.34
N LYS A 102 -22.28 -7.72 -11.59
CA LYS A 102 -21.63 -6.45 -11.26
C LYS A 102 -21.84 -6.08 -9.79
N VAL A 103 -20.81 -5.63 -9.11
CA VAL A 103 -20.87 -5.14 -7.72
C VAL A 103 -21.95 -4.07 -7.55
N ILE A 104 -22.02 -3.09 -8.47
CA ILE A 104 -22.99 -1.98 -8.41
C ILE A 104 -24.46 -2.40 -8.55
N ASP A 105 -24.75 -3.62 -8.98
CA ASP A 105 -26.11 -4.15 -9.10
C ASP A 105 -26.59 -4.80 -7.80
N HIS A 106 -25.70 -5.00 -6.81
CA HIS A 106 -25.98 -5.67 -5.53
C HIS A 106 -25.92 -4.70 -4.35
N THR A 107 -26.81 -4.91 -3.37
CA THR A 107 -26.76 -4.24 -2.07
C THR A 107 -25.70 -4.85 -1.16
N TRP A 108 -25.30 -4.10 -0.12
CA TRP A 108 -24.39 -4.64 0.88
C TRP A 108 -24.95 -5.88 1.59
N GLU A 109 -26.25 -5.90 1.89
CA GLU A 109 -26.91 -7.05 2.49
C GLU A 109 -26.75 -8.34 1.65
N GLU A 110 -26.77 -8.22 0.32
CA GLU A 110 -26.51 -9.34 -0.59
C GLU A 110 -25.03 -9.73 -0.61
N LEU A 111 -24.12 -8.75 -0.70
CA LEU A 111 -22.67 -8.99 -0.86
C LEU A 111 -22.02 -9.59 0.38
N GLN A 112 -22.45 -9.23 1.59
CA GLN A 112 -21.92 -9.80 2.83
C GLN A 112 -22.17 -11.31 2.99
N GLN A 113 -23.11 -11.90 2.22
CA GLN A 113 -23.36 -13.33 2.22
C GLN A 113 -22.30 -14.09 1.41
N LEU A 114 -21.63 -13.43 0.48
CA LEU A 114 -20.63 -14.05 -0.38
C LEU A 114 -19.33 -14.35 0.40
N ASN A 115 -18.61 -15.34 -0.11
CA ASN A 115 -17.29 -15.69 0.35
C ASN A 115 -16.25 -15.32 -0.71
N LEU A 116 -15.11 -14.80 -0.27
CA LEU A 116 -13.97 -14.51 -1.14
C LEU A 116 -13.29 -15.79 -1.62
N LYS A 117 -12.71 -15.75 -2.83
CA LYS A 117 -11.84 -16.77 -3.38
C LYS A 117 -10.37 -16.34 -3.29
N ASN A 118 -9.51 -17.31 -3.03
CA ASN A 118 -8.07 -17.10 -3.13
C ASN A 118 -7.60 -17.05 -4.61
N LYS A 119 -6.29 -16.85 -4.82
CA LYS A 119 -5.68 -16.77 -6.16
C LYS A 119 -5.87 -18.03 -7.02
N ASN A 120 -6.14 -19.18 -6.41
CA ASN A 120 -6.37 -20.44 -7.10
C ASN A 120 -7.85 -20.65 -7.48
N GLY A 121 -8.76 -19.72 -7.11
CA GLY A 121 -10.19 -19.82 -7.31
C GLY A 121 -10.94 -20.65 -6.26
N GLU A 122 -10.27 -21.04 -5.18
CA GLU A 122 -10.85 -21.78 -4.07
C GLU A 122 -11.64 -20.84 -3.16
N VAL A 123 -12.87 -21.19 -2.84
CA VAL A 123 -13.71 -20.42 -1.93
C VAL A 123 -13.17 -20.54 -0.51
N THR A 124 -12.95 -19.41 0.14
CA THR A 124 -12.46 -19.33 1.52
C THR A 124 -13.61 -19.04 2.49
N GLU A 125 -13.35 -18.99 3.78
CA GLU A 125 -14.29 -18.51 4.80
C GLU A 125 -14.37 -16.98 4.90
N HIS A 126 -13.45 -16.27 4.25
CA HIS A 126 -13.34 -14.82 4.35
C HIS A 126 -14.41 -14.09 3.56
N LYS A 127 -14.82 -12.94 4.07
CA LYS A 127 -15.87 -12.08 3.53
C LYS A 127 -15.28 -10.83 2.87
N ILE A 128 -16.07 -10.19 2.00
CA ILE A 128 -15.78 -8.85 1.51
C ILE A 128 -15.89 -7.89 2.69
N PRO A 129 -14.87 -7.10 3.05
CA PRO A 129 -15.00 -6.10 4.09
C PRO A 129 -15.54 -4.77 3.54
N THR A 130 -16.22 -4.00 4.39
CA THR A 130 -16.46 -2.57 4.12
C THR A 130 -15.18 -1.77 4.35
N LEU A 131 -15.08 -0.59 3.72
CA LEU A 131 -13.95 0.32 3.96
C LEU A 131 -13.89 0.79 5.43
N ALA A 132 -15.05 0.98 6.06
CA ALA A 132 -15.16 1.32 7.48
C ALA A 132 -14.53 0.24 8.37
N GLU A 133 -14.84 -1.05 8.13
CA GLU A 133 -14.25 -2.17 8.87
C GLU A 133 -12.73 -2.23 8.69
N VAL A 134 -12.23 -1.98 7.47
CA VAL A 134 -10.78 -1.95 7.22
C VAL A 134 -10.12 -0.76 7.92
N PHE A 135 -10.76 0.42 7.97
CA PHE A 135 -10.23 1.57 8.70
C PHE A 135 -10.15 1.29 10.21
N GLU A 136 -11.21 0.75 10.81
CA GLU A 136 -11.20 0.37 12.23
C GLU A 136 -10.11 -0.67 12.53
N TRP A 137 -9.92 -1.64 11.64
CA TRP A 137 -8.85 -2.62 11.78
C TRP A 137 -7.46 -1.98 11.66
N ALA A 138 -7.25 -1.08 10.69
CA ALA A 138 -5.92 -0.51 10.38
C ALA A 138 -5.43 0.51 11.41
N LYS A 139 -6.35 1.14 12.15
CA LYS A 139 -6.05 2.20 13.12
C LYS A 139 -5.02 1.73 14.15
N GLY A 140 -3.86 2.41 14.18
CA GLY A 140 -2.74 2.07 15.06
C GLY A 140 -1.94 0.83 14.65
N LYS A 141 -2.19 0.26 13.46
CA LYS A 141 -1.48 -0.93 12.99
C LYS A 141 -0.69 -0.72 11.69
N THR A 142 -1.19 0.11 10.77
CA THR A 142 -0.56 0.29 9.45
C THR A 142 -1.08 1.53 8.74
N ALA A 143 -0.48 1.90 7.61
CA ALA A 143 -1.03 2.88 6.69
C ALA A 143 -1.68 2.19 5.47
N LEU A 144 -2.72 2.83 4.93
CA LEU A 144 -3.50 2.36 3.79
C LEU A 144 -3.38 3.35 2.63
N LEU A 145 -3.03 2.86 1.44
CA LEU A 145 -3.16 3.58 0.17
C LEU A 145 -4.50 3.22 -0.46
N LEU A 146 -5.34 4.21 -0.72
CA LEU A 146 -6.65 3.99 -1.36
C LEU A 146 -6.57 4.18 -2.87
N ASP A 147 -6.65 3.09 -3.63
CA ASP A 147 -6.88 3.10 -5.08
C ASP A 147 -8.37 3.03 -5.39
N LYS A 148 -9.07 4.16 -5.17
CA LYS A 148 -10.52 4.21 -5.42
C LYS A 148 -10.88 3.81 -6.84
N LYS A 149 -11.92 3.00 -7.00
CA LYS A 149 -12.44 2.58 -8.30
C LYS A 149 -13.56 3.54 -8.75
N ASP A 150 -14.78 3.22 -8.48
CA ASP A 150 -15.97 3.97 -8.90
C ASP A 150 -16.58 4.85 -7.79
N VAL A 151 -15.95 4.91 -6.61
CA VAL A 151 -16.42 5.74 -5.50
C VAL A 151 -16.18 7.22 -5.78
N PRO A 152 -17.19 8.10 -5.64
CA PRO A 152 -17.00 9.56 -5.75
C PRO A 152 -15.96 10.10 -4.77
N LEU A 153 -15.15 11.09 -5.20
CA LEU A 153 -14.11 11.72 -4.35
C LEU A 153 -14.66 12.17 -3.00
N LYS A 154 -15.84 12.81 -3.03
CA LYS A 154 -16.49 13.30 -1.82
C LYS A 154 -16.79 12.20 -0.81
N MET A 155 -17.23 11.02 -1.26
CA MET A 155 -17.54 9.91 -0.35
C MET A 155 -16.27 9.35 0.29
N ILE A 156 -15.16 9.29 -0.45
CA ILE A 156 -13.85 8.92 0.10
C ILE A 156 -13.40 9.99 1.12
N ALA A 157 -13.53 11.27 0.80
CA ALA A 157 -13.17 12.36 1.71
C ALA A 157 -13.99 12.31 3.02
N ASP A 158 -15.30 12.08 2.89
CA ASP A 158 -16.21 12.01 4.04
C ASP A 158 -15.86 10.84 4.97
N ILE A 159 -15.68 9.63 4.43
CA ILE A 159 -15.37 8.45 5.27
C ILE A 159 -14.00 8.56 5.94
N ILE A 160 -12.99 9.15 5.29
CA ILE A 160 -11.68 9.42 5.92
C ILE A 160 -11.86 10.37 7.12
N ARG A 161 -12.69 11.40 6.98
CA ARG A 161 -12.98 12.38 8.04
C ARG A 161 -13.79 11.74 9.17
N GLU A 162 -14.82 10.96 8.86
CA GLU A 162 -15.68 10.27 9.83
C GLU A 162 -14.89 9.32 10.74
N HIS A 163 -13.85 8.69 10.20
CA HIS A 163 -12.98 7.76 10.95
C HIS A 163 -11.70 8.41 11.51
N ASP A 164 -11.54 9.74 11.37
CA ASP A 164 -10.31 10.45 11.76
C ASP A 164 -9.05 9.77 11.21
N ALA A 165 -9.09 9.40 9.91
CA ALA A 165 -8.13 8.48 9.31
C ALA A 165 -6.97 9.18 8.57
N ASN A 166 -6.84 10.52 8.64
CA ASN A 166 -5.79 11.26 7.91
C ASN A 166 -4.36 10.89 8.32
N ASN A 167 -4.15 10.36 9.53
CA ASN A 167 -2.82 9.97 10.01
C ASN A 167 -2.39 8.54 9.61
N TYR A 168 -3.23 7.78 8.91
CA TYR A 168 -2.87 6.44 8.40
C TYR A 168 -3.47 6.13 7.01
N VAL A 169 -4.16 7.07 6.38
CA VAL A 169 -4.72 6.90 5.03
C VAL A 169 -4.05 7.85 4.05
N VAL A 170 -3.63 7.31 2.91
CA VAL A 170 -3.06 8.02 1.77
C VAL A 170 -4.02 7.93 0.59
N SER A 171 -4.30 9.03 -0.09
CA SER A 171 -5.16 9.07 -1.27
C SER A 171 -4.34 8.93 -2.55
N LEU A 172 -4.57 7.88 -3.34
CA LEU A 172 -3.98 7.77 -4.67
C LEU A 172 -4.72 8.69 -5.64
N VAL A 173 -3.98 9.58 -6.30
CA VAL A 173 -4.50 10.49 -7.31
C VAL A 173 -3.76 10.32 -8.64
N ARG A 174 -4.51 10.46 -9.74
CA ARG A 174 -4.01 10.30 -11.10
C ARG A 174 -4.21 11.56 -11.95
N SER A 175 -4.84 12.58 -11.38
CA SER A 175 -5.02 13.88 -12.02
C SER A 175 -4.81 15.03 -11.02
N PRO A 176 -4.34 16.20 -11.49
CA PRO A 176 -4.25 17.40 -10.64
C PRO A 176 -5.60 17.85 -10.09
N GLU A 177 -6.71 17.60 -10.82
CA GLU A 177 -8.07 17.93 -10.40
C GLU A 177 -8.48 17.13 -9.17
N ASP A 178 -8.21 15.80 -9.16
CA ASP A 178 -8.47 14.94 -7.99
C ASP A 178 -7.63 15.38 -6.78
N ALA A 179 -6.35 15.70 -7.03
CA ALA A 179 -5.45 16.20 -5.98
C ALA A 179 -5.94 17.53 -5.40
N ALA A 180 -6.35 18.49 -6.27
CA ALA A 180 -6.90 19.77 -5.86
C ALA A 180 -8.18 19.62 -5.02
N PHE A 181 -9.08 18.71 -5.44
CA PHE A 181 -10.30 18.41 -4.68
C PHE A 181 -9.97 17.99 -3.25
N TYR A 182 -9.09 16.97 -3.09
CA TYR A 182 -8.74 16.46 -1.78
C TYR A 182 -7.92 17.42 -0.93
N PHE A 183 -7.00 18.19 -1.55
CA PHE A 183 -6.21 19.18 -0.84
C PHE A 183 -7.04 20.37 -0.34
N ASN A 184 -8.04 20.78 -1.11
CA ASN A 184 -9.00 21.81 -0.67
C ASN A 184 -9.96 21.32 0.43
N ASP A 185 -10.31 20.01 0.42
CA ASP A 185 -11.15 19.40 1.46
C ASP A 185 -10.41 19.25 2.79
N GLU A 186 -9.16 18.76 2.75
CA GLU A 186 -8.29 18.56 3.91
C GLU A 186 -6.82 18.82 3.55
N PRO A 187 -6.28 20.02 3.88
CA PRO A 187 -4.91 20.40 3.56
C PRO A 187 -3.82 19.52 4.20
N LYS A 188 -4.16 18.73 5.21
CA LYS A 188 -3.24 17.77 5.85
C LYS A 188 -3.29 16.37 5.25
N ARG A 189 -4.02 16.17 4.16
CA ARG A 189 -4.10 14.86 3.50
C ARG A 189 -2.77 14.48 2.85
N MET A 190 -2.39 13.23 2.98
CA MET A 190 -1.24 12.66 2.28
C MET A 190 -1.67 12.06 0.94
N PHE A 191 -0.79 12.19 -0.07
CA PHE A 191 -1.05 11.78 -1.45
C PHE A 191 -0.02 10.78 -1.96
N ALA A 192 -0.50 9.81 -2.73
CA ALA A 192 0.29 9.08 -3.70
C ALA A 192 -0.06 9.63 -5.09
N ILE A 193 0.92 10.19 -5.80
CA ILE A 193 0.70 10.74 -7.14
C ILE A 193 1.22 9.76 -8.17
N SER A 194 0.33 9.35 -9.11
CA SER A 194 0.70 8.39 -10.16
C SER A 194 0.92 9.11 -11.49
N PHE A 195 2.15 9.03 -12.01
CA PHE A 195 2.53 9.58 -13.32
C PHE A 195 3.66 8.76 -13.96
N ARG A 196 3.95 9.04 -15.25
CA ARG A 196 4.92 8.26 -16.03
C ARG A 196 5.90 9.11 -16.82
N GLU A 197 5.73 10.44 -16.81
CA GLU A 197 6.59 11.42 -17.47
C GLU A 197 7.00 12.48 -16.46
N PRO A 198 8.28 12.92 -16.42
CA PRO A 198 8.74 13.93 -15.46
C PRO A 198 7.89 15.20 -15.44
N GLU A 199 7.49 15.68 -16.62
CA GLU A 199 6.74 16.92 -16.77
C GLU A 199 5.33 16.83 -16.18
N ALA A 200 4.77 15.62 -16.06
CA ALA A 200 3.44 15.40 -15.50
C ALA A 200 3.37 15.71 -13.99
N PHE A 201 4.49 15.89 -13.31
CA PHE A 201 4.54 16.28 -11.90
C PHE A 201 4.36 17.80 -11.68
N GLN A 202 4.73 18.64 -12.66
CA GLN A 202 4.68 20.09 -12.53
C GLN A 202 3.30 20.65 -12.11
N PRO A 203 2.15 20.21 -12.68
CA PRO A 203 0.83 20.67 -12.27
C PRO A 203 0.52 20.43 -10.78
N TYR A 204 1.04 19.37 -10.18
CA TYR A 204 0.84 19.08 -8.75
C TYR A 204 1.64 20.04 -7.85
N LEU A 205 2.84 20.44 -8.28
CA LEU A 205 3.62 21.49 -7.59
C LEU A 205 2.89 22.83 -7.60
N GLU A 206 2.21 23.16 -8.71
CA GLU A 206 1.45 24.41 -8.86
C GLU A 206 0.22 24.49 -7.96
N LEU A 207 -0.30 23.34 -7.48
CA LEU A 207 -1.37 23.29 -6.47
C LEU A 207 -0.89 23.74 -5.08
N GLY A 208 0.44 23.83 -4.85
CA GLY A 208 1.01 24.19 -3.56
C GLY A 208 0.93 23.11 -2.51
N ILE A 209 0.71 21.83 -2.90
CA ILE A 209 0.77 20.70 -1.99
C ILE A 209 2.21 20.54 -1.48
N PRO A 210 2.45 20.56 -0.17
CA PRO A 210 3.79 20.37 0.38
C PRO A 210 4.40 19.02 -0.03
N THR A 211 5.65 19.02 -0.49
CA THR A 211 6.28 17.80 -1.02
C THR A 211 6.40 16.67 0.01
N HIS A 212 6.48 16.98 1.30
CA HIS A 212 6.49 15.99 2.38
C HIS A 212 5.13 15.26 2.57
N GLN A 213 4.05 15.76 1.95
CA GLN A 213 2.74 15.10 1.91
C GLN A 213 2.59 14.20 0.66
N ILE A 214 3.66 13.95 -0.09
CA ILE A 214 3.60 13.24 -1.36
C ILE A 214 4.59 12.07 -1.36
N PHE A 215 4.16 10.93 -1.87
CA PHE A 215 5.05 9.95 -2.51
C PHE A 215 4.60 9.68 -3.96
N ALA A 216 5.51 9.19 -4.81
CA ALA A 216 5.29 9.09 -6.25
C ALA A 216 5.18 7.63 -6.71
N CYS A 217 4.07 7.26 -7.37
CA CYS A 217 3.90 5.97 -8.05
C CYS A 217 4.39 6.12 -9.49
N ILE A 218 5.63 5.71 -9.79
CA ILE A 218 6.33 6.08 -11.02
C ILE A 218 6.38 4.98 -12.08
N GLY A 219 6.00 3.74 -11.76
CA GLY A 219 6.06 2.66 -12.74
C GLY A 219 5.78 1.29 -12.17
N THR A 220 6.03 0.29 -13.02
CA THR A 220 5.87 -1.13 -12.70
C THR A 220 7.18 -1.92 -12.86
N SER A 221 8.23 -1.26 -13.36
CA SER A 221 9.56 -1.84 -13.54
C SER A 221 10.62 -0.73 -13.56
N ILE A 222 11.87 -1.08 -13.26
CA ILE A 222 13.02 -0.18 -13.41
C ILE A 222 13.34 0.03 -14.89
N SER A 223 13.71 1.23 -15.26
CA SER A 223 14.09 1.67 -16.61
C SER A 223 14.82 3.03 -16.52
N GLU A 224 15.49 3.46 -17.58
CA GLU A 224 16.10 4.80 -17.63
C GLU A 224 15.10 5.90 -17.27
N LYS A 225 13.85 5.79 -17.72
CA LYS A 225 12.78 6.75 -17.38
C LYS A 225 12.41 6.74 -15.90
N THR A 226 12.24 5.57 -15.30
CA THR A 226 11.92 5.49 -13.87
C THR A 226 13.10 5.93 -13.00
N ASP A 227 14.33 5.74 -13.47
CA ASP A 227 15.54 6.24 -12.79
C ASP A 227 15.59 7.78 -12.84
N GLU A 228 15.30 8.40 -13.99
CA GLU A 228 15.20 9.86 -14.15
C GLU A 228 14.13 10.44 -13.22
N ILE A 229 12.93 9.87 -13.21
CA ILE A 229 11.83 10.33 -12.33
C ILE A 229 12.22 10.14 -10.86
N ASN A 230 12.81 9.00 -10.50
CA ASN A 230 13.24 8.73 -9.12
C ASN A 230 14.28 9.74 -8.64
N GLU A 231 15.27 10.07 -9.47
CA GLU A 231 16.27 11.09 -9.14
C GLU A 231 15.60 12.46 -8.91
N MET A 232 14.69 12.87 -9.79
CA MET A 232 13.90 14.08 -9.64
C MET A 232 13.11 14.08 -8.31
N MET A 233 12.41 12.98 -7.98
CA MET A 233 11.63 12.87 -6.74
C MET A 233 12.51 12.95 -5.50
N ARG A 234 13.67 12.31 -5.51
CA ARG A 234 14.66 12.41 -4.42
C ARG A 234 15.12 13.85 -4.20
N GLY A 235 15.28 14.62 -5.27
CA GLY A 235 15.58 16.07 -5.19
C GLY A 235 14.51 16.89 -4.45
N TYR A 236 13.26 16.44 -4.48
CA TYR A 236 12.15 17.03 -3.73
C TYR A 236 11.93 16.42 -2.32
N GLY A 237 12.75 15.45 -1.92
CA GLY A 237 12.55 14.71 -0.66
C GLY A 237 11.39 13.70 -0.71
N ILE A 238 10.97 13.28 -1.92
CA ILE A 238 9.83 12.41 -2.18
C ILE A 238 10.31 10.98 -2.43
N ARG A 239 9.68 9.98 -1.81
CA ARG A 239 9.92 8.57 -2.12
C ARG A 239 9.21 8.17 -3.40
N SER A 240 9.85 7.28 -4.17
CA SER A 240 9.26 6.66 -5.35
C SER A 240 8.82 5.23 -5.08
N LEU A 241 7.66 4.87 -5.66
CA LEU A 241 7.08 3.55 -5.62
C LEU A 241 7.10 2.91 -7.02
N ILE A 242 7.51 1.64 -7.07
CA ILE A 242 7.27 0.74 -8.20
C ILE A 242 6.33 -0.39 -7.76
N SER A 243 5.27 -0.66 -8.56
CA SER A 243 4.40 -1.81 -8.36
C SER A 243 4.94 -3.02 -9.10
N ALA A 244 5.38 -4.04 -8.37
CA ALA A 244 5.89 -5.29 -8.91
C ALA A 244 4.78 -6.24 -9.41
N ALA A 245 3.54 -6.05 -8.94
CA ALA A 245 2.41 -6.94 -9.20
C ALA A 245 2.16 -7.25 -10.69
N PRO A 246 2.23 -6.29 -11.64
CA PRO A 246 2.04 -6.60 -13.06
C PRO A 246 3.29 -7.14 -13.76
N THR A 247 4.47 -7.10 -13.14
CA THR A 247 5.77 -7.42 -13.75
C THR A 247 6.54 -8.47 -12.97
N TYR A 248 7.30 -8.07 -11.96
CA TYR A 248 8.24 -8.94 -11.24
C TYR A 248 7.54 -10.08 -10.49
N ASP A 249 6.33 -9.87 -10.00
CA ASP A 249 5.52 -10.91 -9.36
C ASP A 249 5.05 -12.00 -10.33
N LYS A 250 5.21 -11.79 -11.65
CA LYS A 250 4.90 -12.77 -12.69
C LYS A 250 6.08 -13.69 -13.05
N LEU A 251 7.27 -13.44 -12.51
CA LEU A 251 8.42 -14.32 -12.67
C LEU A 251 8.11 -15.70 -12.05
N GLU A 252 8.65 -16.75 -12.65
CA GLU A 252 8.24 -18.12 -12.35
C GLU A 252 8.68 -18.57 -10.96
N THR A 253 9.92 -18.25 -10.59
CA THR A 253 10.51 -18.74 -9.33
C THR A 253 10.62 -17.61 -8.28
N GLU A 254 10.63 -18.03 -7.02
CA GLU A 254 10.89 -17.14 -5.88
C GLU A 254 12.28 -16.48 -5.98
N GLU A 255 13.29 -17.23 -6.45
CA GLU A 255 14.64 -16.72 -6.61
C GLU A 255 14.71 -15.60 -7.65
N GLU A 256 14.02 -15.73 -8.79
CA GLU A 256 13.96 -14.70 -9.83
C GLU A 256 13.23 -13.44 -9.31
N ARG A 257 12.13 -13.61 -8.60
CA ARG A 257 11.41 -12.49 -7.96
C ARG A 257 12.27 -11.78 -6.92
N ALA A 258 12.91 -12.57 -6.04
CA ALA A 258 13.82 -12.05 -5.01
C ALA A 258 14.98 -11.24 -5.60
N GLU A 259 15.58 -11.70 -6.71
CA GLU A 259 16.63 -10.96 -7.42
C GLU A 259 16.08 -9.65 -8.01
N ALA A 260 14.89 -9.70 -8.62
CA ALA A 260 14.25 -8.52 -9.19
C ALA A 260 13.92 -7.48 -8.12
N TYR A 261 13.36 -7.87 -6.96
CA TYR A 261 13.09 -6.94 -5.86
C TYR A 261 14.37 -6.27 -5.33
N ARG A 262 15.46 -7.02 -5.19
CA ARG A 262 16.76 -6.44 -4.81
C ARG A 262 17.25 -5.41 -5.80
N LYS A 263 17.17 -5.69 -7.12
CA LYS A 263 17.54 -4.74 -8.17
C LYS A 263 16.72 -3.45 -8.12
N VAL A 264 15.41 -3.56 -7.81
CA VAL A 264 14.56 -2.38 -7.62
C VAL A 264 15.05 -1.51 -6.46
N ILE A 265 15.43 -2.11 -5.33
CA ILE A 265 15.98 -1.35 -4.20
C ILE A 265 17.37 -0.78 -4.53
N GLU A 266 18.22 -1.52 -5.23
CA GLU A 266 19.54 -1.08 -5.66
C GLU A 266 19.51 0.10 -6.64
N SER A 267 18.43 0.24 -7.44
CA SER A 267 18.21 1.43 -8.29
C SER A 267 17.80 2.68 -7.48
N GLY A 268 17.64 2.53 -6.16
CA GLY A 268 17.29 3.63 -5.27
C GLY A 268 15.80 3.89 -5.12
N ILE A 269 14.94 3.05 -5.70
CA ILE A 269 13.50 3.01 -5.40
C ILE A 269 13.34 2.62 -3.93
N SER A 270 12.45 3.32 -3.23
CA SER A 270 12.34 3.18 -1.78
C SER A 270 10.98 2.67 -1.28
N ILE A 271 10.01 2.47 -2.18
CA ILE A 271 8.76 1.77 -1.90
C ILE A 271 8.54 0.74 -3.01
N ILE A 272 8.30 -0.50 -2.64
CA ILE A 272 7.92 -1.55 -3.58
C ILE A 272 6.57 -2.12 -3.16
N GLU A 273 5.67 -2.20 -4.12
CA GLU A 273 4.36 -2.83 -3.96
C GLU A 273 4.37 -4.21 -4.62
N SER A 274 3.83 -5.23 -3.94
CA SER A 274 3.83 -6.61 -4.43
C SER A 274 2.58 -7.39 -3.97
N ASP A 275 2.16 -8.37 -4.80
CA ASP A 275 1.21 -9.43 -4.44
C ASP A 275 1.80 -10.40 -3.39
N TYR A 276 3.15 -10.40 -3.21
CA TYR A 276 3.92 -11.27 -2.32
C TYR A 276 4.78 -10.48 -1.33
N PRO A 277 4.18 -9.63 -0.46
CA PRO A 277 4.93 -8.72 0.40
C PRO A 277 5.86 -9.42 1.39
N VAL A 278 5.49 -10.62 1.89
CA VAL A 278 6.33 -11.36 2.85
C VAL A 278 7.56 -11.93 2.15
N GLU A 279 7.39 -12.55 0.97
CA GLU A 279 8.49 -13.02 0.12
C GLU A 279 9.44 -11.85 -0.23
N MET A 280 8.86 -10.73 -0.69
CA MET A 280 9.61 -9.52 -1.05
C MET A 280 10.39 -8.95 0.15
N GLY A 281 9.76 -8.82 1.29
CA GLY A 281 10.40 -8.32 2.51
C GLY A 281 11.55 -9.20 2.97
N ASN A 282 11.41 -10.51 2.86
CA ASN A 282 12.49 -11.47 3.15
C ASN A 282 13.65 -11.32 2.15
N ALA A 283 13.35 -11.16 0.85
CA ALA A 283 14.37 -10.96 -0.19
C ALA A 283 15.18 -9.69 0.01
N ILE A 284 14.55 -8.60 0.49
CA ILE A 284 15.19 -7.31 0.73
C ILE A 284 16.04 -7.34 2.01
N ARG A 285 15.56 -7.98 3.08
CA ARG A 285 16.29 -8.09 4.36
C ARG A 285 17.49 -9.03 4.29
N ASN A 286 17.34 -10.14 3.58
CA ASN A 286 18.40 -11.15 3.43
C ASN A 286 19.39 -10.76 2.32
N LYS A 287 20.07 -9.61 2.44
CA LYS A 287 21.24 -9.33 1.58
C LYS A 287 22.25 -10.44 1.81
N LYS A 288 22.42 -11.36 0.83
CA LYS A 288 23.59 -12.23 0.84
C LYS A 288 24.81 -11.33 0.73
N HIS A 289 25.60 -11.28 1.79
CA HIS A 289 26.95 -10.67 1.84
C HIS A 289 27.90 -11.39 0.86
#